data_8dc941fc1cb634e872cec2e79fd864ef
#
_entry.id   8dc941fc1cb634e872cec2e79fd864ef
#
_cell.length_a   1.000
_cell.length_b   1.000
_cell.length_c   1.000
_cell.angle_alpha   90.00
_cell.angle_beta   90.00
_cell.angle_gamma   90.00
#
_symmetry.space_group_name_H-M   'P 1'
#
loop_
_entity.id
_entity.type
_entity.pdbx_description
1 polymer ?
#
loop_
_entity_poly.entity_id
_entity_poly.type
_entity_poly.pdbx_seq_one_letter_code
_entity_poly.pdbx_strand_id
1 'polypeptide(L)'
;MLSAKDISGLMAMMPAFATDDAADYRQTSTVSVDRMRVGLDRMIRDGANVISTTGSFGEFHTLLIDEFRTLAHEAAKIVAKRVPLFIGVTSVNTREVMQKCSIVSETGADGILVGVPFYFPSTVDNAVHFFKDVGEAFPKLNIMIYHNPALHNVKIPVEAFKRITQNPAVIAMKDSHRSPDEFEELMGVIRGKMSVMVNQNQYAEYAGYGAAGFWSIDAWMGPWPQFALRDAIGAGDLIAAQAITADLRAQRDGGAPNLSWRETASKIAVRMAGYVDPGPLRPPFVEIPDDVVEKQRARVAYWQTVCDKYRPKAAAE
;
A
#
# COMPACT_ATOMS: atom_id res chain seq x y z
N MET A 1 -9.75 2.36 -19.02
CA MET A 1 -9.81 2.09 -17.57
C MET A 1 -9.39 0.66 -17.34
N LEU A 2 -8.77 0.39 -16.20
CA LEU A 2 -8.46 -0.97 -15.75
C LEU A 2 -9.74 -1.70 -15.31
N SER A 3 -9.64 -3.00 -15.16
CA SER A 3 -10.65 -3.88 -14.57
C SER A 3 -10.10 -4.58 -13.33
N ALA A 4 -10.93 -5.26 -12.58
CA ALA A 4 -10.48 -6.06 -11.43
C ALA A 4 -9.38 -7.08 -11.80
N LYS A 5 -9.42 -7.64 -13.02
CA LYS A 5 -8.44 -8.65 -13.48
C LYS A 5 -7.03 -8.10 -13.69
N ASP A 6 -6.91 -6.79 -13.86
CA ASP A 6 -5.63 -6.11 -14.08
C ASP A 6 -4.88 -5.83 -12.77
N ILE A 7 -5.52 -6.09 -11.60
CA ILE A 7 -4.98 -5.82 -10.28
C ILE A 7 -4.72 -7.13 -9.55
N SER A 8 -3.46 -7.57 -9.56
CA SER A 8 -3.04 -8.85 -8.96
C SER A 8 -1.56 -8.83 -8.54
N GLY A 9 -1.11 -9.86 -7.85
CA GLY A 9 0.29 -10.05 -7.47
C GLY A 9 0.74 -9.14 -6.33
N LEU A 10 1.98 -8.65 -6.38
CA LEU A 10 2.55 -7.76 -5.35
C LEU A 10 2.16 -6.30 -5.62
N MET A 11 1.42 -5.70 -4.69
CA MET A 11 1.25 -4.25 -4.60
C MET A 11 2.27 -3.66 -3.64
N ALA A 12 3.26 -2.95 -4.17
CA ALA A 12 4.25 -2.26 -3.36
C ALA A 12 3.69 -0.90 -2.88
N MET A 13 3.52 -0.78 -1.55
CA MET A 13 3.07 0.46 -0.92
C MET A 13 4.24 1.43 -0.80
N MET A 14 4.28 2.47 -1.63
CA MET A 14 5.40 3.40 -1.75
C MET A 14 5.59 4.24 -0.49
N PRO A 15 6.83 4.36 0.06
CA PRO A 15 7.14 5.36 1.07
C PRO A 15 7.05 6.79 0.49
N ALA A 16 6.76 7.78 1.31
CA ALA A 16 6.89 9.18 0.88
C ALA A 16 8.38 9.55 0.87
N PHE A 17 9.00 9.46 -0.31
CA PHE A 17 10.39 9.87 -0.49
C PHE A 17 10.59 11.33 -0.12
N ALA A 18 11.58 11.59 0.73
CA ALA A 18 11.79 12.88 1.36
C ALA A 18 13.16 13.47 1.02
N THR A 19 13.23 14.81 0.96
CA THR A 19 14.49 15.59 0.92
C THR A 19 15.22 15.47 2.24
N ASP A 20 16.51 15.82 2.29
CA ASP A 20 17.32 15.71 3.52
C ASP A 20 16.84 16.63 4.65
N ASP A 21 16.22 17.74 4.30
CA ASP A 21 15.69 18.75 5.22
C ASP A 21 14.21 18.55 5.61
N ALA A 22 13.60 17.46 5.18
CA ALA A 22 12.16 17.19 5.42
C ALA A 22 11.76 17.05 6.90
N ALA A 23 12.73 16.89 7.80
CA ALA A 23 12.50 16.91 9.24
C ALA A 23 12.27 18.32 9.82
N ASP A 24 12.59 19.38 9.07
CA ASP A 24 12.36 20.76 9.49
C ASP A 24 10.94 21.19 9.12
N TYR A 25 10.09 21.49 10.13
CA TYR A 25 8.70 21.89 9.94
C TYR A 25 8.51 23.18 9.13
N ARG A 26 9.58 23.97 8.93
CA ARG A 26 9.55 25.19 8.13
C ARG A 26 9.62 24.93 6.63
N GLN A 27 10.02 23.73 6.23
CA GLN A 27 10.08 23.35 4.83
C GLN A 27 8.68 23.11 4.27
N THR A 28 8.44 23.56 3.05
CA THR A 28 7.17 23.44 2.35
C THR A 28 7.26 22.62 1.05
N SER A 29 8.45 22.09 0.74
CA SER A 29 8.73 21.27 -0.44
C SER A 29 9.70 20.16 -0.07
N THR A 30 9.17 19.09 0.51
CA THR A 30 9.96 17.98 1.08
C THR A 30 9.90 16.69 0.29
N VAL A 31 9.29 16.69 -0.90
CA VAL A 31 9.23 15.51 -1.77
C VAL A 31 10.52 15.39 -2.59
N SER A 32 11.27 14.32 -2.41
CA SER A 32 12.46 14.02 -3.20
C SER A 32 12.10 13.24 -4.46
N VAL A 33 12.02 13.94 -5.59
CA VAL A 33 11.72 13.33 -6.90
C VAL A 33 12.82 12.35 -7.32
N ASP A 34 14.08 12.66 -7.04
CA ASP A 34 15.21 11.81 -7.43
C ASP A 34 15.21 10.48 -6.66
N ARG A 35 15.03 10.52 -5.32
CA ARG A 35 14.88 9.30 -4.52
C ARG A 35 13.66 8.47 -4.97
N MET A 36 12.54 9.14 -5.25
CA MET A 36 11.33 8.49 -5.74
C MET A 36 11.57 7.80 -7.09
N ARG A 37 12.28 8.46 -8.02
CA ARG A 37 12.64 7.90 -9.32
C ARG A 37 13.48 6.65 -9.16
N VAL A 38 14.57 6.74 -8.41
CA VAL A 38 15.47 5.59 -8.16
C VAL A 38 14.69 4.43 -7.52
N GLY A 39 13.86 4.73 -6.52
CA GLY A 39 13.08 3.71 -5.82
C GLY A 39 12.02 3.05 -6.70
N LEU A 40 11.21 3.83 -7.41
CA LEU A 40 10.16 3.32 -8.29
C LEU A 40 10.73 2.53 -9.47
N ASP A 41 11.77 3.06 -10.14
CA ASP A 41 12.41 2.37 -11.26
C ASP A 41 12.99 1.02 -10.83
N ARG A 42 13.63 0.97 -9.65
CA ARG A 42 14.14 -0.27 -9.09
C ARG A 42 13.03 -1.27 -8.78
N MET A 43 12.00 -0.85 -8.03
CA MET A 43 10.91 -1.72 -7.61
C MET A 43 10.13 -2.29 -8.81
N ILE A 44 9.88 -1.48 -9.84
CA ILE A 44 9.18 -1.92 -11.06
C ILE A 44 10.06 -2.87 -11.88
N ARG A 45 11.33 -2.53 -12.09
CA ARG A 45 12.28 -3.39 -12.82
C ARG A 45 12.44 -4.74 -12.15
N ASP A 46 12.47 -4.77 -10.81
CA ASP A 46 12.67 -6.00 -10.05
C ASP A 46 11.38 -6.86 -10.01
N GLY A 47 10.20 -6.32 -10.40
CA GLY A 47 9.01 -7.13 -10.70
C GLY A 47 7.77 -6.84 -9.87
N ALA A 48 7.62 -5.67 -9.24
CA ALA A 48 6.34 -5.28 -8.61
C ALA A 48 5.22 -5.22 -9.65
N ASN A 49 4.02 -5.67 -9.26
CA ASN A 49 2.87 -5.75 -10.16
C ASN A 49 2.00 -4.50 -10.09
N VAL A 50 1.91 -3.86 -8.95
CA VAL A 50 1.10 -2.66 -8.71
C VAL A 50 1.88 -1.73 -7.79
N ILE A 51 1.83 -0.43 -8.06
CA ILE A 51 2.34 0.61 -7.15
C ILE A 51 1.16 1.35 -6.52
N SER A 52 1.22 1.58 -5.22
CA SER A 52 0.30 2.47 -4.54
C SER A 52 1.06 3.45 -3.65
N THR A 53 0.64 4.73 -3.69
CA THR A 53 1.30 5.82 -2.97
C THR A 53 0.45 6.31 -1.79
N THR A 54 0.97 7.20 -1.01
CA THR A 54 0.24 8.05 -0.05
C THR A 54 -0.85 7.33 0.77
N GLY A 55 -0.62 6.05 1.13
CA GLY A 55 -1.28 5.41 2.26
C GLY A 55 -0.60 5.83 3.58
N SER A 56 -0.89 5.16 4.70
CA SER A 56 -0.27 5.47 6.00
C SER A 56 1.25 5.42 5.94
N PHE A 57 1.83 4.36 5.35
CA PHE A 57 3.27 4.24 5.13
C PHE A 57 3.81 5.31 4.17
N GLY A 58 2.99 5.78 3.24
CA GLY A 58 3.28 6.90 2.34
C GLY A 58 3.09 8.27 2.99
N GLU A 59 2.99 8.36 4.31
CA GLU A 59 2.95 9.61 5.10
C GLU A 59 1.92 10.64 4.59
N PHE A 60 0.75 10.19 4.05
CA PHE A 60 -0.24 11.10 3.46
C PHE A 60 -0.67 12.25 4.40
N HIS A 61 -0.60 12.00 5.69
CA HIS A 61 -1.02 12.90 6.77
C HIS A 61 0.02 13.98 7.11
N THR A 62 1.22 13.92 6.52
CA THR A 62 2.29 14.90 6.74
C THR A 62 2.57 15.78 5.53
N LEU A 63 1.95 15.49 4.38
CA LEU A 63 2.17 16.20 3.13
C LEU A 63 1.25 17.42 3.01
N LEU A 64 1.81 18.57 2.65
CA LEU A 64 1.05 19.71 2.19
C LEU A 64 0.41 19.40 0.83
N ILE A 65 -0.62 20.16 0.45
CA ILE A 65 -1.35 19.90 -0.81
C ILE A 65 -0.47 20.05 -2.05
N ASP A 66 0.48 20.98 -2.04
CA ASP A 66 1.41 21.20 -3.16
C ASP A 66 2.47 20.09 -3.21
N GLU A 67 2.89 19.56 -2.07
CA GLU A 67 3.73 18.37 -2.00
C GLU A 67 2.99 17.12 -2.52
N PHE A 68 1.72 16.96 -2.15
CA PHE A 68 0.87 15.91 -2.71
C PHE A 68 0.76 16.03 -4.23
N ARG A 69 0.54 17.25 -4.75
CA ARG A 69 0.51 17.52 -6.20
C ARG A 69 1.80 17.09 -6.87
N THR A 70 2.95 17.52 -6.33
CA THR A 70 4.27 17.17 -6.84
C THR A 70 4.46 15.65 -6.85
N LEU A 71 4.17 14.97 -5.73
CA LEU A 71 4.29 13.53 -5.61
C LEU A 71 3.41 12.80 -6.63
N ALA A 72 2.14 13.21 -6.76
CA ALA A 72 1.19 12.56 -7.67
C ALA A 72 1.63 12.68 -9.14
N HIS A 73 2.01 13.88 -9.59
CA HIS A 73 2.46 14.10 -10.96
C HIS A 73 3.77 13.36 -11.26
N GLU A 74 4.76 13.48 -10.39
CA GLU A 74 6.06 12.86 -10.63
C GLU A 74 5.99 11.34 -10.49
N ALA A 75 5.21 10.78 -9.57
CA ALA A 75 5.00 9.33 -9.49
C ALA A 75 4.38 8.79 -10.78
N ALA A 76 3.33 9.45 -11.31
CA ALA A 76 2.69 9.04 -12.57
C ALA A 76 3.66 9.12 -13.77
N LYS A 77 4.46 10.18 -13.84
CA LYS A 77 5.47 10.37 -14.88
C LYS A 77 6.59 9.31 -14.80
N ILE A 78 7.03 8.97 -13.59
CA ILE A 78 8.08 7.97 -13.38
C ILE A 78 7.55 6.56 -13.67
N VAL A 79 6.37 6.20 -13.14
CA VAL A 79 5.77 4.88 -13.38
C VAL A 79 5.44 4.69 -14.86
N ALA A 80 5.01 5.73 -15.56
CA ALA A 80 4.83 5.78 -17.02
C ALA A 80 4.03 4.59 -17.57
N LYS A 81 2.96 4.17 -16.88
CA LYS A 81 2.11 3.02 -17.26
C LYS A 81 2.81 1.66 -17.32
N ARG A 82 4.03 1.53 -16.79
CA ARG A 82 4.74 0.23 -16.73
C ARG A 82 4.02 -0.79 -15.85
N VAL A 83 3.35 -0.31 -14.80
CA VAL A 83 2.47 -1.07 -13.92
C VAL A 83 1.28 -0.20 -13.51
N PRO A 84 0.15 -0.76 -13.06
CA PRO A 84 -0.95 0.00 -12.47
C PRO A 84 -0.48 0.89 -11.31
N LEU A 85 -0.90 2.16 -11.32
CA LEU A 85 -0.58 3.14 -10.29
C LEU A 85 -1.85 3.68 -9.63
N PHE A 86 -1.94 3.51 -8.32
CA PHE A 86 -3.01 4.07 -7.47
C PHE A 86 -2.44 5.13 -6.53
N ILE A 87 -2.91 6.36 -6.65
CA ILE A 87 -2.51 7.47 -5.77
C ILE A 87 -3.45 7.53 -4.56
N GLY A 88 -2.89 7.49 -3.35
CA GLY A 88 -3.68 7.60 -2.13
C GLY A 88 -4.24 9.01 -1.93
N VAL A 89 -5.56 9.12 -1.75
CA VAL A 89 -6.25 10.42 -1.59
C VAL A 89 -7.03 10.51 -0.29
N THR A 90 -6.89 9.54 0.62
CA THR A 90 -7.54 9.56 1.93
C THR A 90 -7.28 10.88 2.66
N SER A 91 -8.32 11.45 3.26
CA SER A 91 -8.25 12.75 3.93
C SER A 91 -9.27 12.81 5.08
N VAL A 92 -9.21 13.85 5.89
CA VAL A 92 -10.08 14.03 7.06
C VAL A 92 -11.53 14.36 6.67
N ASN A 93 -11.78 14.80 5.44
CA ASN A 93 -13.11 15.11 4.93
C ASN A 93 -13.24 14.86 3.42
N THR A 94 -14.48 14.72 2.94
CA THR A 94 -14.78 14.42 1.53
C THR A 94 -14.31 15.52 0.57
N ARG A 95 -14.34 16.79 0.95
CA ARG A 95 -13.95 17.90 0.05
C ARG A 95 -12.46 17.88 -0.26
N GLU A 96 -11.61 17.54 0.72
CA GLU A 96 -10.18 17.33 0.48
C GLU A 96 -9.92 16.10 -0.38
N VAL A 97 -10.70 15.02 -0.20
CA VAL A 97 -10.63 13.86 -1.10
C VAL A 97 -10.94 14.30 -2.52
N MET A 98 -12.03 15.05 -2.75
CA MET A 98 -12.38 15.55 -4.09
C MET A 98 -11.29 16.47 -4.68
N GLN A 99 -10.68 17.33 -3.88
CA GLN A 99 -9.55 18.17 -4.30
C GLN A 99 -8.36 17.33 -4.74
N LYS A 100 -7.99 16.31 -3.97
CA LYS A 100 -6.91 15.38 -4.32
C LYS A 100 -7.26 14.54 -5.56
N CYS A 101 -8.51 14.07 -5.70
CA CYS A 101 -8.98 13.38 -6.90
C CYS A 101 -8.85 14.25 -8.13
N SER A 102 -9.18 15.55 -8.03
CA SER A 102 -8.99 16.51 -9.14
C SER A 102 -7.53 16.55 -9.58
N ILE A 103 -6.59 16.68 -8.64
CA ILE A 103 -5.16 16.65 -8.93
C ILE A 103 -4.77 15.33 -9.61
N VAL A 104 -5.21 14.18 -9.08
CA VAL A 104 -4.86 12.86 -9.63
C VAL A 104 -5.43 12.70 -11.05
N SER A 105 -6.61 13.23 -11.33
CA SER A 105 -7.23 13.14 -12.66
C SER A 105 -6.40 13.81 -13.78
N GLU A 106 -5.49 14.71 -13.42
CA GLU A 106 -4.59 15.42 -14.32
C GLU A 106 -3.26 14.69 -14.55
N THR A 107 -2.94 13.66 -13.74
CA THR A 107 -1.60 13.03 -13.75
C THR A 107 -1.44 11.90 -14.75
N GLY A 108 -2.53 11.28 -15.15
CA GLY A 108 -2.51 10.03 -15.92
C GLY A 108 -2.32 8.77 -15.06
N ALA A 109 -2.39 8.84 -13.73
CA ALA A 109 -2.47 7.65 -12.86
C ALA A 109 -3.68 6.78 -13.23
N ASP A 110 -3.67 5.49 -12.90
CA ASP A 110 -4.75 4.57 -13.27
C ASP A 110 -5.94 4.66 -12.33
N GLY A 111 -5.72 5.14 -11.12
CA GLY A 111 -6.77 5.27 -10.12
C GLY A 111 -6.30 5.84 -8.80
N ILE A 112 -7.18 5.77 -7.84
CA ILE A 112 -6.97 6.26 -6.48
C ILE A 112 -7.08 5.13 -5.47
N LEU A 113 -6.27 5.20 -4.39
CA LEU A 113 -6.46 4.44 -3.17
C LEU A 113 -7.15 5.34 -2.15
N VAL A 114 -8.36 4.99 -1.71
CA VAL A 114 -9.14 5.87 -0.85
C VAL A 114 -9.86 5.14 0.28
N GLY A 115 -9.62 5.60 1.51
CA GLY A 115 -10.38 5.25 2.70
C GLY A 115 -11.46 6.29 3.00
N VAL A 116 -12.46 5.88 3.77
CA VAL A 116 -13.49 6.80 4.27
C VAL A 116 -12.84 7.87 5.15
N PRO A 117 -13.29 9.13 5.12
CA PRO A 117 -12.86 10.16 6.05
C PRO A 117 -12.95 9.67 7.51
N PHE A 118 -11.87 9.87 8.27
CA PHE A 118 -11.57 9.06 9.45
C PHE A 118 -11.57 9.82 10.79
N TYR A 119 -11.72 11.13 10.80
CA TYR A 119 -11.62 11.90 12.04
C TYR A 119 -12.71 11.51 13.06
N PHE A 120 -13.93 11.31 12.57
CA PHE A 120 -15.04 10.73 13.35
C PHE A 120 -15.52 9.43 12.71
N PRO A 121 -16.06 8.48 13.51
CA PRO A 121 -16.68 7.28 12.98
C PRO A 121 -17.77 7.60 11.95
N SER A 122 -17.69 6.97 10.78
CA SER A 122 -18.73 7.03 9.76
C SER A 122 -19.73 5.89 9.92
N THR A 123 -20.99 6.13 9.55
CA THR A 123 -21.95 5.04 9.37
C THR A 123 -21.63 4.25 8.08
N VAL A 124 -22.14 3.03 7.98
CA VAL A 124 -22.00 2.21 6.75
C VAL A 124 -22.64 2.92 5.55
N ASP A 125 -23.80 3.57 5.75
CA ASP A 125 -24.47 4.32 4.67
C ASP A 125 -23.65 5.53 4.23
N ASN A 126 -23.02 6.26 5.14
CA ASN A 126 -22.09 7.34 4.78
C ASN A 126 -20.91 6.82 3.98
N ALA A 127 -20.34 5.64 4.31
CA ALA A 127 -19.28 5.03 3.56
C ALA A 127 -19.72 4.65 2.13
N VAL A 128 -20.91 4.06 1.98
CA VAL A 128 -21.50 3.72 0.67
C VAL A 128 -21.72 4.96 -0.18
N HIS A 129 -22.32 6.02 0.38
CA HIS A 129 -22.53 7.29 -0.32
C HIS A 129 -21.21 7.95 -0.71
N PHE A 130 -20.22 7.93 0.17
CA PHE A 130 -18.89 8.48 -0.11
C PHE A 130 -18.24 7.85 -1.36
N PHE A 131 -18.20 6.52 -1.46
CA PHE A 131 -17.63 5.87 -2.65
C PHE A 131 -18.47 6.12 -3.91
N LYS A 132 -19.79 6.25 -3.78
CA LYS A 132 -20.66 6.63 -4.89
C LYS A 132 -20.30 8.03 -5.38
N ASP A 133 -20.26 9.02 -4.48
CA ASP A 133 -19.99 10.42 -4.81
C ASP A 133 -18.61 10.60 -5.49
N VAL A 134 -17.58 9.89 -4.98
CA VAL A 134 -16.25 9.93 -5.57
C VAL A 134 -16.26 9.38 -7.00
N GLY A 135 -16.93 8.24 -7.23
CA GLY A 135 -16.99 7.65 -8.58
C GLY A 135 -17.83 8.44 -9.56
N GLU A 136 -18.92 9.09 -9.11
CA GLU A 136 -19.74 9.98 -9.95
C GLU A 136 -18.96 11.25 -10.32
N ALA A 137 -18.20 11.82 -9.38
CA ALA A 137 -17.40 13.02 -9.64
C ALA A 137 -16.19 12.75 -10.55
N PHE A 138 -15.60 11.56 -10.46
CA PHE A 138 -14.39 11.18 -11.21
C PHE A 138 -14.55 9.83 -11.94
N PRO A 139 -15.45 9.71 -12.91
CA PRO A 139 -15.81 8.44 -13.55
C PRO A 139 -14.68 7.82 -14.38
N LYS A 140 -13.58 8.54 -14.62
CA LYS A 140 -12.40 8.04 -15.33
C LYS A 140 -11.29 7.53 -14.41
N LEU A 141 -11.41 7.72 -13.09
CA LEU A 141 -10.46 7.19 -12.09
C LEU A 141 -11.00 5.86 -11.56
N ASN A 142 -10.17 4.82 -11.62
CA ASN A 142 -10.48 3.59 -10.91
C ASN A 142 -10.35 3.83 -9.40
N ILE A 143 -11.21 3.19 -8.61
CA ILE A 143 -11.21 3.27 -7.16
C ILE A 143 -10.71 1.94 -6.59
N MET A 144 -9.63 2.00 -5.83
CA MET A 144 -9.22 0.96 -4.89
C MET A 144 -9.61 1.40 -3.48
N ILE A 145 -10.53 0.69 -2.86
CA ILE A 145 -10.94 0.98 -1.49
C ILE A 145 -9.79 0.68 -0.53
N TYR A 146 -9.41 1.63 0.31
CA TYR A 146 -8.54 1.39 1.45
C TYR A 146 -9.38 1.05 2.68
N HIS A 147 -9.63 -0.24 2.90
CA HIS A 147 -10.38 -0.71 4.07
C HIS A 147 -9.41 -0.96 5.23
N ASN A 148 -9.44 -0.07 6.21
CA ASN A 148 -8.67 -0.17 7.45
C ASN A 148 -9.53 0.30 8.64
N PRO A 149 -10.37 -0.59 9.20
CA PRO A 149 -11.30 -0.23 10.28
C PRO A 149 -10.64 0.41 11.50
N ALA A 150 -9.39 0.01 11.81
CA ALA A 150 -8.64 0.55 12.94
C ALA A 150 -8.24 2.03 12.75
N LEU A 151 -8.03 2.48 11.51
CA LEU A 151 -7.65 3.85 11.20
C LEU A 151 -8.82 4.69 10.68
N HIS A 152 -9.76 4.08 9.96
CA HIS A 152 -10.88 4.79 9.35
C HIS A 152 -12.16 4.74 10.19
N ASN A 153 -12.10 4.13 11.39
CA ASN A 153 -13.20 4.08 12.36
C ASN A 153 -14.54 3.54 11.80
N VAL A 154 -14.49 2.72 10.76
CA VAL A 154 -15.65 2.05 10.18
C VAL A 154 -15.26 0.69 9.59
N LYS A 155 -15.92 -0.39 10.04
CA LYS A 155 -15.85 -1.70 9.38
C LYS A 155 -17.01 -1.78 8.39
N ILE A 156 -16.72 -1.89 7.11
CA ILE A 156 -17.72 -2.03 6.04
C ILE A 156 -18.14 -3.50 5.98
N PRO A 157 -19.39 -3.86 6.33
CA PRO A 157 -19.85 -5.23 6.31
C PRO A 157 -19.97 -5.75 4.87
N VAL A 158 -19.93 -7.06 4.72
CA VAL A 158 -19.97 -7.74 3.41
C VAL A 158 -21.20 -7.31 2.60
N GLU A 159 -22.34 -7.22 3.22
CA GLU A 159 -23.61 -6.84 2.60
C GLU A 159 -23.57 -5.46 1.91
N ALA A 160 -22.84 -4.50 2.48
CA ALA A 160 -22.70 -3.16 1.90
C ALA A 160 -22.01 -3.18 0.51
N PHE A 161 -21.19 -4.18 0.24
CA PHE A 161 -20.52 -4.31 -1.05
C PHE A 161 -21.47 -4.61 -2.22
N LYS A 162 -22.66 -5.12 -1.97
CA LYS A 162 -23.71 -5.23 -2.99
C LYS A 162 -24.09 -3.86 -3.56
N ARG A 163 -24.06 -2.82 -2.73
CA ARG A 163 -24.34 -1.42 -3.12
C ARG A 163 -23.08 -0.74 -3.67
N ILE A 164 -21.94 -0.92 -3.00
CA ILE A 164 -20.66 -0.30 -3.42
C ILE A 164 -20.26 -0.74 -4.82
N THR A 165 -20.41 -2.03 -5.16
CA THR A 165 -20.05 -2.58 -6.48
C THR A 165 -21.05 -2.24 -7.60
N GLN A 166 -22.10 -1.48 -7.33
CA GLN A 166 -22.91 -0.85 -8.38
C GLN A 166 -22.15 0.29 -9.06
N ASN A 167 -21.14 0.86 -8.39
CA ASN A 167 -20.25 1.83 -9.00
C ASN A 167 -19.14 1.09 -9.77
N PRO A 168 -19.12 1.17 -11.12
CA PRO A 168 -18.16 0.43 -11.95
C PRO A 168 -16.72 0.94 -11.82
N ALA A 169 -16.52 2.15 -11.25
CA ALA A 169 -15.18 2.64 -10.97
C ALA A 169 -14.49 1.91 -9.80
N VAL A 170 -15.26 1.25 -8.91
CA VAL A 170 -14.72 0.49 -7.78
C VAL A 170 -14.28 -0.88 -8.25
N ILE A 171 -12.99 -1.05 -8.52
CA ILE A 171 -12.42 -2.28 -9.12
C ILE A 171 -11.53 -3.07 -8.19
N ALA A 172 -11.10 -2.50 -7.07
CA ALA A 172 -10.20 -3.18 -6.15
C ALA A 172 -10.39 -2.72 -4.70
N MET A 173 -9.84 -3.51 -3.78
CA MET A 173 -9.77 -3.18 -2.36
C MET A 173 -8.46 -3.68 -1.75
N LYS A 174 -7.85 -2.86 -0.89
CA LYS A 174 -6.83 -3.26 0.07
C LYS A 174 -7.53 -3.57 1.38
N ASP A 175 -7.54 -4.83 1.79
CA ASP A 175 -8.17 -5.30 3.02
C ASP A 175 -7.34 -6.37 3.73
N SER A 176 -7.26 -6.31 5.06
CA SER A 176 -6.54 -7.26 5.90
C SER A 176 -7.25 -7.53 7.23
N HIS A 177 -8.51 -7.16 7.32
CA HIS A 177 -9.25 -7.10 8.59
C HIS A 177 -10.41 -8.08 8.68
N ARG A 178 -10.54 -8.98 7.69
CA ARG A 178 -11.58 -10.02 7.69
C ARG A 178 -11.01 -11.35 8.13
N SER A 179 -11.82 -12.13 8.83
CA SER A 179 -11.55 -13.56 9.02
C SER A 179 -11.63 -14.30 7.68
N PRO A 180 -11.10 -15.53 7.57
CA PRO A 180 -11.27 -16.36 6.37
C PRO A 180 -12.73 -16.50 5.94
N ASP A 181 -13.64 -16.78 6.88
CA ASP A 181 -15.09 -16.94 6.61
C ASP A 181 -15.71 -15.64 6.07
N GLU A 182 -15.44 -14.49 6.73
CA GLU A 182 -15.90 -13.17 6.24
C GLU A 182 -15.32 -12.84 4.86
N PHE A 183 -14.11 -13.30 4.57
CA PHE A 183 -13.47 -13.06 3.29
C PHE A 183 -14.09 -13.91 2.19
N GLU A 184 -14.37 -15.19 2.45
CA GLU A 184 -15.06 -16.07 1.52
C GLU A 184 -16.48 -15.55 1.19
N GLU A 185 -17.23 -15.10 2.21
CA GLU A 185 -18.52 -14.43 2.03
C GLU A 185 -18.39 -13.18 1.15
N LEU A 186 -17.39 -12.34 1.42
CA LEU A 186 -17.10 -11.15 0.61
C LEU A 186 -16.85 -11.52 -0.85
N MET A 187 -16.01 -12.52 -1.10
CA MET A 187 -15.70 -12.97 -2.45
C MET A 187 -16.93 -13.51 -3.18
N GLY A 188 -17.89 -14.09 -2.46
CA GLY A 188 -19.21 -14.46 -3.01
C GLY A 188 -19.99 -13.26 -3.56
N VAL A 189 -19.84 -12.08 -2.95
CA VAL A 189 -20.54 -10.83 -3.37
C VAL A 189 -19.82 -10.09 -4.48
N ILE A 190 -18.47 -10.02 -4.44
CA ILE A 190 -17.68 -9.13 -5.30
C ILE A 190 -16.95 -9.83 -6.45
N ARG A 191 -16.99 -11.16 -6.52
CA ARG A 191 -16.28 -11.93 -7.55
C ARG A 191 -16.57 -11.41 -8.96
N GLY A 192 -15.50 -11.16 -9.71
CA GLY A 192 -15.58 -10.62 -11.07
C GLY A 192 -15.83 -9.11 -11.16
N LYS A 193 -16.10 -8.42 -10.04
CA LYS A 193 -16.31 -6.98 -9.99
C LYS A 193 -15.12 -6.25 -9.36
N MET A 194 -14.55 -6.82 -8.29
CA MET A 194 -13.44 -6.25 -7.56
C MET A 194 -12.38 -7.31 -7.28
N SER A 195 -11.10 -6.90 -7.29
CA SER A 195 -10.00 -7.67 -6.73
C SER A 195 -9.73 -7.28 -5.28
N VAL A 196 -9.17 -8.19 -4.50
CA VAL A 196 -8.76 -7.89 -3.13
C VAL A 196 -7.27 -8.16 -2.96
N MET A 197 -6.56 -7.14 -2.46
CA MET A 197 -5.15 -7.19 -2.06
C MET A 197 -5.10 -7.35 -0.55
N VAL A 198 -4.79 -8.55 -0.08
CA VAL A 198 -4.68 -8.86 1.35
C VAL A 198 -3.28 -8.51 1.90
N ASN A 199 -3.04 -8.68 3.20
CA ASN A 199 -1.68 -8.54 3.73
C ASN A 199 -0.79 -9.70 3.25
N GLN A 200 0.51 -9.42 3.01
CA GLN A 200 1.48 -10.45 2.59
C GLN A 200 1.45 -11.71 3.48
N ASN A 201 1.20 -11.57 4.78
CA ASN A 201 1.16 -12.69 5.72
C ASN A 201 -0.14 -13.51 5.66
N GLN A 202 -1.14 -13.04 4.93
CA GLN A 202 -2.41 -13.72 4.75
C GLN A 202 -2.50 -14.38 3.37
N TYR A 203 -1.68 -13.97 2.41
CA TYR A 203 -1.88 -14.30 1.00
C TYR A 203 -1.85 -15.80 0.72
N ALA A 204 -0.96 -16.58 1.35
CA ALA A 204 -0.91 -18.04 1.15
C ALA A 204 -2.23 -18.74 1.50
N GLU A 205 -2.95 -18.24 2.49
CA GLU A 205 -4.25 -18.76 2.91
C GLU A 205 -5.39 -18.19 2.04
N TYR A 206 -5.43 -16.87 1.88
CA TYR A 206 -6.54 -16.15 1.26
C TYR A 206 -6.56 -16.28 -0.27
N ALA A 207 -5.47 -16.68 -0.91
CA ALA A 207 -5.45 -16.99 -2.33
C ALA A 207 -6.42 -18.12 -2.70
N GLY A 208 -6.56 -19.12 -1.82
CA GLY A 208 -7.55 -20.21 -1.98
C GLY A 208 -9.00 -19.72 -2.00
N TYR A 209 -9.31 -18.64 -1.31
CA TYR A 209 -10.64 -17.99 -1.31
C TYR A 209 -10.81 -16.98 -2.45
N GLY A 210 -9.74 -16.66 -3.20
CA GLY A 210 -9.80 -15.77 -4.36
C GLY A 210 -9.16 -14.38 -4.16
N ALA A 211 -8.28 -14.20 -3.15
CA ALA A 211 -7.45 -13.01 -3.09
C ALA A 211 -6.59 -12.90 -4.35
N ALA A 212 -6.63 -11.75 -5.02
CA ALA A 212 -5.93 -11.53 -6.28
C ALA A 212 -4.43 -11.28 -6.09
N GLY A 213 -4.04 -10.85 -4.91
CA GLY A 213 -2.67 -10.52 -4.58
C GLY A 213 -2.56 -9.97 -3.16
N PHE A 214 -1.45 -9.34 -2.89
CA PHE A 214 -1.18 -8.80 -1.56
C PHE A 214 -0.42 -7.47 -1.62
N TRP A 215 -0.60 -6.69 -0.56
CA TRP A 215 0.14 -5.46 -0.36
C TRP A 215 1.30 -5.67 0.61
N SER A 216 2.40 -4.95 0.37
CA SER A 216 3.58 -4.97 1.21
C SER A 216 4.21 -3.59 1.34
N ILE A 217 4.64 -3.25 2.57
CA ILE A 217 5.58 -2.16 2.86
C ILE A 217 7.00 -2.73 2.98
N ASP A 218 7.13 -3.97 3.40
CA ASP A 218 8.41 -4.65 3.64
C ASP A 218 9.18 -4.91 2.36
N ALA A 219 8.49 -4.97 1.21
CA ALA A 219 9.12 -5.08 -0.11
C ALA A 219 10.16 -3.98 -0.37
N TRP A 220 10.02 -2.82 0.27
CA TRP A 220 10.98 -1.71 0.16
C TRP A 220 12.28 -1.92 0.96
N MET A 221 12.35 -2.99 1.76
CA MET A 221 13.61 -3.46 2.36
C MET A 221 14.35 -4.49 1.49
N GLY A 222 13.76 -4.89 0.36
CA GLY A 222 14.20 -5.93 -0.55
C GLY A 222 13.03 -6.88 -0.84
N PRO A 223 12.54 -6.98 -2.10
CA PRO A 223 11.26 -7.61 -2.44
C PRO A 223 11.32 -9.12 -2.70
N TRP A 224 12.46 -9.74 -2.55
CA TRP A 224 12.70 -11.12 -2.98
C TRP A 224 11.76 -12.14 -2.31
N PRO A 225 11.50 -12.06 -0.99
CA PRO A 225 10.55 -12.98 -0.35
C PRO A 225 9.12 -12.81 -0.87
N GLN A 226 8.71 -11.57 -1.19
CA GLN A 226 7.39 -11.31 -1.73
C GLN A 226 7.25 -11.83 -3.15
N PHE A 227 8.28 -11.69 -3.97
CA PHE A 227 8.28 -12.29 -5.31
C PHE A 227 8.20 -13.81 -5.24
N ALA A 228 9.00 -14.43 -4.36
CA ALA A 228 8.93 -15.87 -4.13
C ALA A 228 7.54 -16.33 -3.68
N LEU A 229 6.89 -15.59 -2.77
CA LEU A 229 5.53 -15.88 -2.31
C LEU A 229 4.51 -15.79 -3.47
N ARG A 230 4.56 -14.72 -4.25
CA ARG A 230 3.71 -14.53 -5.43
C ARG A 230 3.86 -15.70 -6.41
N ASP A 231 5.11 -16.03 -6.72
CA ASP A 231 5.45 -17.02 -7.74
C ASP A 231 5.08 -18.45 -7.27
N ALA A 232 5.28 -18.78 -5.99
CA ALA A 232 4.85 -20.03 -5.39
C ALA A 232 3.32 -20.21 -5.47
N ILE A 233 2.55 -19.18 -5.11
CA ILE A 233 1.08 -19.20 -5.24
C ILE A 233 0.67 -19.33 -6.71
N GLY A 234 1.30 -18.59 -7.63
CA GLY A 234 1.04 -18.67 -9.06
C GLY A 234 1.34 -20.04 -9.66
N ALA A 235 2.31 -20.76 -9.11
CA ALA A 235 2.66 -22.13 -9.49
C ALA A 235 1.80 -23.21 -8.79
N GLY A 236 0.96 -22.83 -7.83
CA GLY A 236 0.19 -23.77 -7.01
C GLY A 236 1.03 -24.50 -5.94
N ASP A 237 2.26 -24.05 -5.67
CA ASP A 237 3.14 -24.63 -4.66
C ASP A 237 2.79 -24.06 -3.26
N LEU A 238 1.75 -24.63 -2.66
CA LEU A 238 1.27 -24.20 -1.35
C LEU A 238 2.26 -24.52 -0.22
N ILE A 239 3.10 -25.55 -0.38
CA ILE A 239 4.11 -25.90 0.62
C ILE A 239 5.18 -24.79 0.67
N ALA A 240 5.71 -24.40 -0.48
CA ALA A 240 6.65 -23.29 -0.57
C ALA A 240 6.01 -21.99 -0.08
N ALA A 241 4.78 -21.68 -0.47
CA ALA A 241 4.07 -20.47 -0.04
C ALA A 241 3.89 -20.40 1.48
N GLN A 242 3.59 -21.53 2.15
CA GLN A 242 3.49 -21.61 3.60
C GLN A 242 4.85 -21.39 4.28
N ALA A 243 5.91 -22.01 3.76
CA ALA A 243 7.27 -21.81 4.28
C ALA A 243 7.73 -20.36 4.16
N ILE A 244 7.50 -19.73 3.01
CA ILE A 244 7.80 -18.30 2.81
C ILE A 244 6.99 -17.43 3.77
N THR A 245 5.70 -17.73 3.95
CA THR A 245 4.83 -16.99 4.88
C THR A 245 5.31 -17.12 6.32
N ALA A 246 5.83 -18.29 6.72
CA ALA A 246 6.42 -18.47 8.05
C ALA A 246 7.66 -17.56 8.23
N ASP A 247 8.57 -17.49 7.25
CA ASP A 247 9.71 -16.59 7.28
C ASP A 247 9.28 -15.11 7.35
N LEU A 248 8.25 -14.71 6.61
CA LEU A 248 7.70 -13.36 6.66
C LEU A 248 7.07 -13.02 8.02
N ARG A 249 6.44 -14.00 8.68
CA ARG A 249 5.80 -13.82 10.01
C ARG A 249 6.84 -13.73 11.13
N ALA A 250 7.90 -14.51 11.08
CA ALA A 250 8.96 -14.53 12.11
C ALA A 250 9.64 -13.16 12.27
N GLN A 251 9.69 -12.35 11.22
CA GLN A 251 10.13 -10.96 11.27
C GLN A 251 9.28 -10.07 12.20
N ARG A 252 8.00 -10.40 12.43
CA ARG A 252 7.08 -9.55 13.19
C ARG A 252 7.21 -9.67 14.69
N ASP A 253 7.81 -10.72 15.20
CA ASP A 253 7.93 -10.96 16.64
C ASP A 253 8.83 -9.92 17.34
N GLY A 254 9.64 -9.16 16.57
CA GLY A 254 10.39 -7.98 17.05
C GLY A 254 9.73 -6.62 16.71
N GLY A 255 8.49 -6.61 16.23
CA GLY A 255 7.81 -5.42 15.70
C GLY A 255 7.57 -4.31 16.72
N ALA A 256 7.29 -3.11 16.24
CA ALA A 256 6.95 -1.94 17.05
C ALA A 256 5.73 -2.24 17.94
N PRO A 257 5.82 -2.01 19.24
CA PRO A 257 4.84 -2.51 20.22
C PRO A 257 3.50 -1.78 20.21
N ASN A 258 3.38 -0.66 19.49
CA ASN A 258 2.13 0.07 19.37
C ASN A 258 1.92 0.66 17.97
N LEU A 259 0.66 1.05 17.67
CA LEU A 259 0.27 1.64 16.40
C LEU A 259 1.01 2.96 16.09
N SER A 260 1.41 3.71 17.10
CA SER A 260 2.00 5.04 16.97
C SER A 260 3.33 5.04 16.20
N TRP A 261 4.12 3.95 16.34
CA TRP A 261 5.45 3.87 15.70
C TRP A 261 5.49 2.92 14.50
N ARG A 262 4.41 2.20 14.22
CA ARG A 262 4.41 1.10 13.26
C ARG A 262 4.86 1.52 11.85
N GLU A 263 4.19 2.49 11.28
CA GLU A 263 4.47 2.92 9.88
C GLU A 263 5.74 3.76 9.83
N THR A 264 5.94 4.63 10.83
CA THR A 264 7.12 5.49 10.99
C THR A 264 8.38 4.65 11.16
N ALA A 265 8.36 3.69 12.07
CA ALA A 265 9.46 2.76 12.29
C ALA A 265 9.78 1.93 11.03
N SER A 266 8.78 1.58 10.23
CA SER A 266 8.98 0.85 8.97
C SER A 266 9.77 1.67 7.95
N LYS A 267 9.60 3.00 7.89
CA LYS A 267 10.41 3.85 7.00
C LYS A 267 11.89 3.87 7.42
N ILE A 268 12.16 3.86 8.74
CA ILE A 268 13.52 3.74 9.27
C ILE A 268 14.15 2.40 8.85
N ALA A 269 13.39 1.29 8.98
CA ALA A 269 13.86 -0.02 8.57
C ALA A 269 14.17 -0.07 7.06
N VAL A 270 13.34 0.53 6.23
CA VAL A 270 13.60 0.63 4.76
C VAL A 270 14.91 1.36 4.49
N ARG A 271 15.16 2.48 5.18
CA ARG A 271 16.42 3.23 5.04
C ARG A 271 17.63 2.39 5.47
N MET A 272 17.53 1.70 6.61
CA MET A 272 18.60 0.83 7.13
C MET A 272 18.90 -0.36 6.22
N ALA A 273 17.88 -0.93 5.57
CA ALA A 273 18.04 -2.08 4.68
C ALA A 273 18.78 -1.75 3.38
N GLY A 274 18.79 -0.48 2.96
CA GLY A 274 19.61 -0.01 1.84
C GLY A 274 19.13 -0.46 0.45
N TYR A 275 17.94 -1.05 0.34
CA TYR A 275 17.36 -1.34 -0.96
C TYR A 275 16.95 -0.05 -1.67
N VAL A 276 16.34 0.88 -0.95
CA VAL A 276 16.09 2.26 -1.38
C VAL A 276 16.37 3.23 -0.22
N ASP A 277 16.64 4.50 -0.53
CA ASP A 277 16.67 5.56 0.50
C ASP A 277 15.38 6.38 0.44
N PRO A 278 14.44 6.20 1.40
CA PRO A 278 13.21 6.98 1.45
C PRO A 278 13.41 8.39 2.02
N GLY A 279 14.62 8.75 2.46
CA GLY A 279 14.90 9.97 3.19
C GLY A 279 14.42 9.97 4.64
N PRO A 280 14.53 11.11 5.34
CA PRO A 280 14.10 11.24 6.72
C PRO A 280 12.58 11.23 6.87
N LEU A 281 12.13 11.13 8.13
CA LEU A 281 10.73 11.30 8.50
C LEU A 281 10.34 12.78 8.50
N ARG A 282 9.04 13.06 8.34
CA ARG A 282 8.45 14.39 8.44
C ARG A 282 7.85 14.64 9.81
N PRO A 283 7.78 15.89 10.27
CA PRO A 283 7.06 16.24 11.49
C PRO A 283 5.60 15.76 11.46
N PRO A 284 5.06 15.37 12.65
CA PRO A 284 5.67 15.42 13.99
C PRO A 284 6.52 14.20 14.36
N PHE A 285 6.78 13.26 13.46
CA PHE A 285 7.36 11.94 13.75
C PHE A 285 8.89 11.90 13.63
N VAL A 286 9.56 12.99 13.93
CA VAL A 286 11.02 13.13 13.73
C VAL A 286 11.86 12.53 14.87
N GLU A 287 11.30 12.44 16.06
CA GLU A 287 11.98 11.87 17.24
C GLU A 287 11.46 10.44 17.47
N ILE A 288 12.34 9.47 17.30
CA ILE A 288 12.02 8.06 17.48
C ILE A 288 12.82 7.52 18.67
N PRO A 289 12.17 6.84 19.65
CA PRO A 289 12.87 6.25 20.78
C PRO A 289 13.96 5.25 20.35
N ASP A 290 15.10 5.26 21.05
CA ASP A 290 16.25 4.41 20.72
C ASP A 290 15.88 2.92 20.72
N ASP A 291 15.04 2.48 21.66
CA ASP A 291 14.59 1.09 21.70
C ASP A 291 13.77 0.68 20.45
N VAL A 292 13.02 1.62 19.87
CA VAL A 292 12.31 1.40 18.59
C VAL A 292 13.30 1.29 17.45
N VAL A 293 14.34 2.15 17.43
CA VAL A 293 15.41 2.11 16.42
C VAL A 293 16.16 0.79 16.47
N GLU A 294 16.56 0.31 17.67
CA GLU A 294 17.27 -0.96 17.82
C GLU A 294 16.40 -2.17 17.39
N LYS A 295 15.10 -2.16 17.67
CA LYS A 295 14.18 -3.17 17.16
C LYS A 295 14.13 -3.17 15.63
N GLN A 296 14.15 -2.00 14.97
CA GLN A 296 14.22 -1.95 13.51
C GLN A 296 15.56 -2.47 12.98
N ARG A 297 16.66 -2.21 13.66
CA ARG A 297 17.97 -2.77 13.30
C ARG A 297 17.97 -4.31 13.32
N ALA A 298 17.45 -4.90 14.39
CA ALA A 298 17.30 -6.37 14.49
C ALA A 298 16.37 -6.92 13.39
N ARG A 299 15.27 -6.23 13.13
CA ARG A 299 14.33 -6.58 12.05
C ARG A 299 15.02 -6.57 10.69
N VAL A 300 15.80 -5.54 10.37
CA VAL A 300 16.51 -5.44 9.09
C VAL A 300 17.55 -6.54 8.95
N ALA A 301 18.30 -6.84 10.01
CA ALA A 301 19.27 -7.94 9.99
C ALA A 301 18.59 -9.29 9.67
N TYR A 302 17.47 -9.59 10.30
CA TYR A 302 16.67 -10.76 9.95
C TYR A 302 16.17 -10.73 8.51
N TRP A 303 15.61 -9.58 8.08
CA TRP A 303 15.09 -9.42 6.72
C TRP A 303 16.15 -9.67 5.65
N GLN A 304 17.38 -9.26 5.89
CA GLN A 304 18.48 -9.52 4.95
C GLN A 304 18.73 -11.02 4.79
N THR A 305 18.68 -11.81 5.87
CA THR A 305 18.82 -13.29 5.77
C THR A 305 17.68 -13.91 4.95
N VAL A 306 16.45 -13.40 5.10
CA VAL A 306 15.30 -13.86 4.33
C VAL A 306 15.44 -13.44 2.87
N CYS A 307 15.89 -12.22 2.59
CA CYS A 307 16.16 -11.77 1.23
C CYS A 307 17.22 -12.64 0.54
N ASP A 308 18.31 -12.98 1.22
CA ASP A 308 19.38 -13.81 0.65
C ASP A 308 18.90 -15.23 0.35
N LYS A 309 17.98 -15.77 1.16
CA LYS A 309 17.34 -17.08 0.93
C LYS A 309 16.51 -17.10 -0.37
N TYR A 310 15.83 -15.99 -0.70
CA TYR A 310 14.86 -15.93 -1.80
C TYR A 310 15.33 -15.10 -3.00
N ARG A 311 16.48 -14.43 -2.90
CA ARG A 311 17.02 -13.70 -4.04
C ARG A 311 17.40 -14.67 -5.16
N PRO A 312 17.00 -14.41 -6.41
CA PRO A 312 17.47 -15.21 -7.55
C PRO A 312 18.99 -15.25 -7.55
N LYS A 313 19.57 -16.46 -7.60
CA LYS A 313 21.01 -16.58 -7.87
C LYS A 313 21.25 -16.01 -9.26
N ALA A 314 22.20 -15.09 -9.39
CA ALA A 314 22.63 -14.66 -10.72
C ALA A 314 22.94 -15.93 -11.54
N ALA A 315 22.36 -16.02 -12.72
CA ALA A 315 22.74 -17.08 -13.64
C ALA A 315 24.27 -16.98 -13.77
N ALA A 316 24.98 -18.06 -13.43
CA ALA A 316 26.40 -18.13 -13.67
C ALA A 316 26.58 -17.97 -15.20
N GLU A 317 27.19 -16.85 -15.62
CA GLU A 317 27.60 -16.63 -16.99
C GLU A 317 28.66 -17.63 -17.39
#